data_af888f04ba33f763ad673eec30472ce9
#
_entry.id   af888f04ba33f763ad673eec30472ce9
#
_cell.length_a   1.000
_cell.length_b   1.000
_cell.length_c   1.000
_cell.angle_alpha   90.00
_cell.angle_beta   90.00
_cell.angle_gamma   90.00
#
_symmetry.space_group_name_H-M   'P 1'
#
loop_
_entity.id
_entity.type
_entity.pdbx_description
1 polymer ?
#
loop_
_entity_poly.entity_id
_entity_poly.type
_entity_poly.pdbx_seq_one_letter_code
_entity_poly.pdbx_strand_id
1 'polypeptide(L)'
;MKLLLEKWNRYLNEDFPPQGFMEGSIYREPLYHGSDYQLQPDERLDPDKGAEYGIYLSPRRRYARRYGKFLYQVLVNIQNPIYVEGKYEISPRDLTRADVEKLKAEGYDSIVVSNDTIENASEIVAFDPEQVHVLEVRE
;
A
#
# COMPACT_ATOMS: atom_id res chain seq x y z
N MET A 1 -5.22 2.18 23.56
CA MET A 1 -4.52 2.36 22.27
C MET A 1 -3.21 1.59 22.20
N LYS A 2 -2.27 1.94 23.09
CA LYS A 2 -0.98 1.26 23.14
C LYS A 2 -1.11 -0.26 23.31
N LEU A 3 -1.99 -0.71 24.19
CA LEU A 3 -2.21 -2.13 24.42
C LEU A 3 -2.77 -2.84 23.18
N LEU A 4 -3.65 -2.18 22.44
CA LEU A 4 -4.21 -2.73 21.20
C LEU A 4 -3.13 -2.87 20.12
N LEU A 5 -2.24 -1.88 19.99
CA LEU A 5 -1.11 -1.95 19.06
C LEU A 5 -0.15 -3.08 19.41
N GLU A 6 0.12 -3.30 20.69
CA GLU A 6 0.96 -4.41 21.15
C GLU A 6 0.34 -5.76 20.79
N LYS A 7 -0.97 -5.92 20.97
CA LYS A 7 -1.68 -7.14 20.57
C LYS A 7 -1.67 -7.32 19.06
N TRP A 8 -1.86 -6.24 18.31
CA TRP A 8 -1.83 -6.23 16.86
C TRP A 8 -0.47 -6.71 16.34
N ASN A 9 0.61 -6.13 16.88
CA ASN A 9 1.97 -6.50 16.47
C ASN A 9 2.31 -7.94 16.84
N ARG A 10 1.81 -8.44 17.97
CA ARG A 10 1.97 -9.84 18.35
C ARG A 10 1.28 -10.76 17.35
N TYR A 11 0.05 -10.43 16.96
CA TYR A 11 -0.70 -11.18 15.96
C TYR A 11 0.07 -11.26 14.63
N LEU A 12 0.59 -10.14 14.16
CA LEU A 12 1.38 -10.09 12.94
C LEU A 12 2.63 -10.97 13.03
N ASN A 13 3.32 -10.94 14.16
CA ASN A 13 4.55 -11.71 14.34
C ASN A 13 4.32 -13.23 14.37
N GLU A 14 3.15 -13.68 14.76
CA GLU A 14 2.82 -15.10 14.80
C GLU A 14 2.52 -15.68 13.42
N ASP A 15 1.89 -14.89 12.54
CA ASP A 15 1.37 -15.37 11.26
C ASP A 15 2.10 -14.83 10.04
N PHE A 16 3.20 -14.19 10.25
CA PHE A 16 3.82 -13.39 9.19
C PHE A 16 5.12 -13.99 8.64
N PRO A 17 5.39 -13.75 7.34
CA PRO A 17 4.42 -13.49 6.26
C PRO A 17 3.78 -14.79 5.79
N PRO A 18 2.58 -14.75 5.20
CA PRO A 18 2.02 -15.97 4.60
C PRO A 18 2.98 -16.53 3.57
N GLN A 19 3.12 -17.84 3.55
CA GLN A 19 4.00 -18.51 2.61
C GLN A 19 3.60 -18.16 1.18
N GLY A 20 4.58 -17.75 0.37
CA GLY A 20 4.36 -17.42 -1.02
C GLY A 20 3.77 -16.04 -1.27
N PHE A 21 3.51 -15.24 -0.23
CA PHE A 21 2.90 -13.92 -0.41
C PHE A 21 3.68 -13.03 -1.37
N MET A 22 5.00 -13.04 -1.29
CA MET A 22 5.86 -12.19 -2.13
C MET A 22 6.26 -12.83 -3.46
N GLU A 23 5.75 -14.03 -3.73
CA GLU A 23 6.08 -14.74 -4.96
C GLU A 23 5.63 -13.96 -6.18
N GLY A 24 6.56 -13.71 -7.10
CA GLY A 24 6.31 -12.97 -8.32
C GLY A 24 6.33 -11.45 -8.16
N SER A 25 6.41 -10.92 -6.94
CA SER A 25 6.47 -9.48 -6.76
C SER A 25 7.75 -8.89 -7.30
N ILE A 26 7.61 -7.78 -8.06
CA ILE A 26 8.76 -7.04 -8.59
C ILE A 26 9.30 -6.00 -7.61
N TYR A 27 8.62 -5.77 -6.49
CA TYR A 27 9.06 -4.88 -5.43
C TYR A 27 9.07 -5.64 -4.10
N ARG A 28 10.21 -5.67 -3.42
CA ARG A 28 10.40 -6.53 -2.25
C ARG A 28 10.75 -5.80 -0.97
N GLU A 29 10.94 -4.48 -1.03
CA GLU A 29 11.26 -3.69 0.14
C GLU A 29 10.00 -3.30 0.91
N PRO A 30 10.09 -3.10 2.23
CA PRO A 30 8.97 -2.58 3.00
C PRO A 30 8.55 -1.19 2.54
N LEU A 31 7.26 -0.94 2.60
CA LEU A 31 6.65 0.35 2.31
C LEU A 31 5.85 0.81 3.52
N TYR A 32 5.39 2.05 3.49
CA TYR A 32 4.66 2.65 4.59
C TYR A 32 3.33 3.23 4.12
N HIS A 33 2.32 3.10 4.98
CA HIS A 33 0.98 3.65 4.77
C HIS A 33 0.57 4.39 6.02
N GLY A 34 0.17 5.66 5.88
CA GLY A 34 -0.34 6.47 6.98
C GLY A 34 -1.85 6.56 6.93
N SER A 35 -2.51 6.49 8.09
CA SER A 35 -3.96 6.58 8.20
C SER A 35 -4.37 7.03 9.59
N ASP A 36 -5.47 7.76 9.67
CA ASP A 36 -6.11 8.05 10.95
C ASP A 36 -6.98 6.89 11.45
N TYR A 37 -7.23 5.91 10.58
CA TYR A 37 -8.01 4.74 10.93
C TYR A 37 -7.10 3.64 11.46
N GLN A 38 -7.43 3.11 12.63
CA GLN A 38 -6.74 1.97 13.23
C GLN A 38 -7.44 0.68 12.82
N LEU A 39 -6.72 -0.16 12.04
CA LEU A 39 -7.23 -1.47 11.67
C LEU A 39 -7.34 -2.38 12.88
N GLN A 40 -8.36 -3.22 12.91
CA GLN A 40 -8.39 -4.36 13.81
C GLN A 40 -7.45 -5.47 13.28
N PRO A 41 -7.02 -6.42 14.12
CA PRO A 41 -6.02 -7.43 13.71
C PRO A 41 -6.41 -8.26 12.48
N ASP A 42 -7.69 -8.47 12.23
CA ASP A 42 -8.19 -9.25 11.08
C ASP A 42 -8.61 -8.39 9.89
N GLU A 43 -8.54 -7.06 10.02
CA GLU A 43 -8.87 -6.17 8.93
C GLU A 43 -7.69 -5.98 7.99
N ARG A 44 -8.00 -5.71 6.72
CA ARG A 44 -7.02 -5.32 5.72
C ARG A 44 -7.17 -3.85 5.36
N LEU A 45 -6.11 -3.26 4.82
CA LEU A 45 -6.19 -1.92 4.26
C LEU A 45 -7.20 -1.92 3.12
N ASP A 46 -8.07 -0.92 3.12
CA ASP A 46 -9.20 -0.83 2.19
C ASP A 46 -8.94 0.29 1.18
N PRO A 47 -8.93 -0.03 -0.13
CA PRO A 47 -8.69 0.99 -1.16
C PRO A 47 -9.76 2.06 -1.23
N ASP A 48 -10.94 1.82 -0.65
CA ASP A 48 -12.09 2.73 -0.71
C ASP A 48 -12.15 3.70 0.48
N LYS A 49 -11.26 3.59 1.46
CA LYS A 49 -11.36 4.40 2.69
C LYS A 49 -10.69 5.76 2.62
N GLY A 50 -9.87 6.01 1.63
CA GLY A 50 -9.23 7.32 1.44
C GLY A 50 -10.07 8.26 0.60
N ALA A 51 -9.56 9.47 0.37
CA ALA A 51 -10.17 10.45 -0.52
C ALA A 51 -10.16 9.97 -1.98
N GLU A 52 -9.12 9.23 -2.34
CA GLU A 52 -8.95 8.60 -3.66
C GLU A 52 -9.01 7.09 -3.51
N TYR A 53 -9.37 6.40 -4.60
CA TYR A 53 -9.40 4.96 -4.61
C TYR A 53 -8.00 4.38 -4.75
N GLY A 54 -7.65 3.40 -3.91
CA GLY A 54 -6.37 2.72 -3.94
C GLY A 54 -5.70 2.72 -2.58
N ILE A 55 -4.72 1.83 -2.41
CA ILE A 55 -3.91 1.77 -1.19
C ILE A 55 -2.59 2.43 -1.51
N TYR A 56 -2.39 3.62 -0.97
CA TYR A 56 -1.23 4.47 -1.25
C TYR A 56 -0.08 4.13 -0.30
N LEU A 57 1.05 3.76 -0.88
CA LEU A 57 2.23 3.28 -0.15
C LEU A 57 3.44 4.13 -0.54
N SER A 58 4.28 4.45 0.43
CA SER A 58 5.49 5.22 0.19
C SER A 58 6.70 4.49 0.80
N PRO A 59 7.87 4.53 0.14
CA PRO A 59 9.10 4.04 0.74
C PRO A 59 9.60 4.93 1.88
N ARG A 60 9.03 6.12 2.04
CA ARG A 60 9.45 7.11 3.05
C ARG A 60 8.44 7.21 4.17
N ARG A 61 8.85 6.84 5.39
CA ARG A 61 8.03 6.96 6.61
C ARG A 61 7.49 8.38 6.80
N ARG A 62 8.33 9.37 6.62
CA ARG A 62 7.99 10.77 6.85
C ARG A 62 6.87 11.23 5.92
N TYR A 63 6.88 10.77 4.69
CA TYR A 63 5.83 11.08 3.74
C TYR A 63 4.51 10.41 4.12
N ALA A 64 4.55 9.12 4.43
CA ALA A 64 3.36 8.37 4.83
C ALA A 64 2.74 8.93 6.13
N ARG A 65 3.57 9.41 7.06
CA ARG A 65 3.14 9.96 8.35
C ARG A 65 2.25 11.19 8.20
N ARG A 66 2.30 11.86 7.07
CA ARG A 66 1.45 13.03 6.80
C ARG A 66 -0.04 12.68 6.66
N TYR A 67 -0.35 11.39 6.41
CA TYR A 67 -1.72 10.95 6.14
C TYR A 67 -2.46 10.46 7.37
N GLY A 68 -1.83 10.44 8.54
CA GLY A 68 -2.53 10.10 9.77
C GLY A 68 -1.59 9.68 10.88
N LYS A 69 -2.16 9.44 12.04
CA LYS A 69 -1.38 9.14 13.24
C LYS A 69 -0.92 7.69 13.32
N PHE A 70 -1.54 6.78 12.58
CA PHE A 70 -1.13 5.39 12.53
C PHE A 70 -0.25 5.16 11.31
N LEU A 71 0.93 4.60 11.55
CA LEU A 71 1.87 4.27 10.50
C LEU A 71 1.96 2.76 10.37
N TYR A 72 1.63 2.28 9.18
CA TYR A 72 1.68 0.86 8.83
C TYR A 72 2.93 0.59 8.01
N GLN A 73 3.75 -0.36 8.44
CA GLN A 73 4.82 -0.90 7.63
C GLN A 73 4.27 -2.15 6.93
N VAL A 74 4.43 -2.22 5.62
CA VAL A 74 3.78 -3.26 4.81
C VAL A 74 4.75 -3.86 3.82
N LEU A 75 4.43 -5.09 3.37
CA LEU A 75 4.95 -5.66 2.13
C LEU A 75 3.85 -5.62 1.09
N VAL A 76 4.24 -5.47 -0.18
CA VAL A 76 3.29 -5.42 -1.28
C VAL A 76 3.70 -6.41 -2.36
N ASN A 77 2.73 -7.16 -2.89
CA ASN A 77 2.95 -7.96 -4.09
C ASN A 77 2.37 -7.21 -5.29
N ILE A 78 3.25 -6.73 -6.15
CA ILE A 78 2.87 -6.11 -7.42
C ILE A 78 3.65 -6.78 -8.54
N GLN A 79 2.98 -7.09 -9.64
CA GLN A 79 3.57 -7.85 -10.74
C GLN A 79 3.50 -7.14 -12.07
N ASN A 80 2.50 -6.30 -12.28
CA ASN A 80 2.33 -5.60 -13.54
C ASN A 80 1.86 -4.15 -13.32
N PRO A 81 2.77 -3.27 -12.87
CA PRO A 81 2.40 -1.87 -12.63
C PRO A 81 2.32 -1.07 -13.92
N ILE A 82 1.47 -0.03 -13.90
CA ILE A 82 1.59 1.07 -14.85
C ILE A 82 2.49 2.13 -14.21
N TYR A 83 3.46 2.62 -14.97
CA TYR A 83 4.39 3.64 -14.50
C TYR A 83 3.88 5.02 -14.90
N VAL A 84 3.83 5.94 -13.93
CA VAL A 84 3.46 7.32 -14.17
C VAL A 84 4.50 8.25 -13.56
N GLU A 85 4.75 9.35 -14.24
CA GLU A 85 5.53 10.45 -13.66
C GLU A 85 4.56 11.38 -12.91
N GLY A 86 5.06 12.12 -11.94
CA GLY A 86 4.20 13.00 -11.12
C GLY A 86 3.57 14.17 -11.87
N LYS A 87 3.75 14.26 -13.18
CA LYS A 87 3.28 15.35 -14.04
C LYS A 87 2.14 14.96 -14.99
N TYR A 88 1.72 13.70 -15.00
CA TYR A 88 0.84 13.17 -16.03
C TYR A 88 -0.63 13.15 -15.68
N GLU A 89 -1.45 12.97 -16.73
CA GLU A 89 -2.91 13.00 -16.69
C GLU A 89 -3.53 12.02 -15.69
N ILE A 90 -2.87 10.89 -15.45
CA ILE A 90 -3.32 9.98 -14.41
C ILE A 90 -2.51 10.27 -13.16
N SER A 91 -2.92 11.28 -12.42
CA SER A 91 -2.39 11.48 -11.08
C SER A 91 -2.96 10.41 -10.17
N PRO A 92 -2.13 9.69 -9.40
CA PRO A 92 -2.65 8.77 -8.39
C PRO A 92 -3.63 9.41 -7.42
N ARG A 93 -3.50 10.71 -7.20
CA ARG A 93 -4.33 11.47 -6.26
C ARG A 93 -5.73 11.77 -6.77
N ASP A 94 -5.97 11.58 -8.07
CA ASP A 94 -7.27 11.81 -8.67
C ASP A 94 -7.97 10.51 -9.05
N LEU A 95 -7.45 9.37 -8.58
CA LEU A 95 -7.98 8.07 -8.94
C LEU A 95 -9.39 7.86 -8.39
N THR A 96 -10.24 7.37 -9.27
CA THR A 96 -11.57 6.88 -8.90
C THR A 96 -11.58 5.35 -8.99
N ARG A 97 -12.59 4.74 -8.42
CA ARG A 97 -12.80 3.30 -8.54
C ARG A 97 -12.92 2.87 -10.01
N ALA A 98 -13.62 3.66 -10.82
CA ALA A 98 -13.78 3.38 -12.26
C ALA A 98 -12.44 3.39 -12.99
N ASP A 99 -11.54 4.32 -12.65
CA ASP A 99 -10.20 4.37 -13.22
C ASP A 99 -9.41 3.10 -12.90
N VAL A 100 -9.47 2.65 -11.66
CA VAL A 100 -8.78 1.43 -11.22
C VAL A 100 -9.36 0.20 -11.91
N GLU A 101 -10.68 0.09 -12.01
CA GLU A 101 -11.31 -1.03 -12.71
C GLU A 101 -10.90 -1.09 -14.18
N LYS A 102 -10.79 0.07 -14.83
CA LYS A 102 -10.32 0.14 -16.21
C LYS A 102 -8.87 -0.33 -16.34
N LEU A 103 -7.99 0.12 -15.43
CA LEU A 103 -6.60 -0.31 -15.43
C LEU A 103 -6.47 -1.81 -15.17
N LYS A 104 -7.26 -2.36 -14.25
CA LYS A 104 -7.30 -3.80 -14.00
C LYS A 104 -7.73 -4.57 -15.23
N ALA A 105 -8.73 -4.08 -15.95
CA ALA A 105 -9.19 -4.70 -17.19
C ALA A 105 -8.11 -4.70 -18.27
N GLU A 106 -7.21 -3.72 -18.24
CA GLU A 106 -6.05 -3.65 -19.13
C GLU A 106 -4.88 -4.53 -18.67
N GLY A 107 -5.01 -5.19 -17.51
CA GLY A 107 -4.01 -6.12 -16.99
C GLY A 107 -3.09 -5.55 -15.92
N TYR A 108 -3.27 -4.29 -15.52
CA TYR A 108 -2.44 -3.68 -14.49
C TYR A 108 -2.94 -4.03 -13.09
N ASP A 109 -2.02 -4.16 -12.13
CA ASP A 109 -2.35 -4.44 -10.73
C ASP A 109 -1.97 -3.32 -9.77
N SER A 110 -1.30 -2.28 -10.28
CA SER A 110 -0.78 -1.22 -9.44
C SER A 110 -0.35 -0.02 -10.28
N ILE A 111 -0.11 1.10 -9.60
CA ILE A 111 0.51 2.28 -10.19
C ILE A 111 1.83 2.52 -9.47
N VAL A 112 2.90 2.72 -10.23
CA VAL A 112 4.21 3.10 -9.70
C VAL A 112 4.52 4.52 -10.17
N VAL A 113 4.68 5.42 -9.23
CA VAL A 113 5.07 6.81 -9.51
C VAL A 113 6.58 6.88 -9.50
N SER A 114 7.17 6.97 -10.68
CA SER A 114 8.62 7.01 -10.86
C SER A 114 8.97 7.63 -12.21
N ASN A 115 10.09 8.35 -12.26
CA ASN A 115 10.59 8.91 -13.51
C ASN A 115 11.46 7.93 -14.30
N ASP A 116 11.81 6.78 -13.73
CA ASP A 116 12.71 5.82 -14.37
C ASP A 116 12.39 4.36 -14.01
N THR A 117 12.78 3.90 -12.83
CA THR A 117 12.68 2.50 -12.43
C THR A 117 11.83 2.34 -11.17
N ILE A 118 11.42 1.11 -10.87
CA ILE A 118 10.64 0.82 -9.67
C ILE A 118 11.46 1.04 -8.39
N GLU A 119 12.77 0.87 -8.44
CA GLU A 119 13.64 1.09 -7.28
C GLU A 119 13.64 2.55 -6.85
N ASN A 120 13.36 3.47 -7.76
CA ASN A 120 13.28 4.91 -7.49
C ASN A 120 11.85 5.42 -7.35
N ALA A 121 10.91 4.53 -7.11
CA ALA A 121 9.51 4.92 -6.93
C ALA A 121 9.35 5.86 -5.74
N SER A 122 8.59 6.94 -5.93
CA SER A 122 8.21 7.84 -4.86
C SER A 122 6.92 7.41 -4.17
N GLU A 123 6.07 6.68 -4.90
CA GLU A 123 4.80 6.19 -4.40
C GLU A 123 4.38 4.95 -5.20
N ILE A 124 3.71 4.02 -4.53
CA ILE A 124 3.12 2.85 -5.16
C ILE A 124 1.66 2.79 -4.70
N VAL A 125 0.75 2.59 -5.65
CA VAL A 125 -0.67 2.44 -5.35
C VAL A 125 -1.07 1.01 -5.68
N ALA A 126 -1.45 0.23 -4.67
CA ALA A 126 -1.99 -1.11 -4.85
C ALA A 126 -3.49 -1.02 -5.04
N PHE A 127 -4.04 -1.88 -5.91
CA PHE A 127 -5.45 -1.84 -6.26
C PHE A 127 -6.32 -2.69 -5.34
N ASP A 128 -5.79 -3.80 -4.83
CA ASP A 128 -6.56 -4.76 -4.06
C ASP A 128 -5.94 -5.03 -2.69
N PRO A 129 -6.78 -5.23 -1.65
CA PRO A 129 -6.27 -5.49 -0.30
C PRO A 129 -5.37 -6.71 -0.18
N GLU A 130 -5.60 -7.73 -1.01
CA GLU A 130 -4.83 -8.97 -1.00
C GLU A 130 -3.37 -8.76 -1.38
N GLN A 131 -3.05 -7.65 -2.04
CA GLN A 131 -1.69 -7.34 -2.45
C GLN A 131 -0.83 -6.82 -1.29
N VAL A 132 -1.45 -6.42 -0.19
CA VAL A 132 -0.76 -5.73 0.89
C VAL A 132 -0.81 -6.56 2.16
N HIS A 133 0.35 -6.79 2.77
CA HIS A 133 0.47 -7.47 4.04
C HIS A 133 1.11 -6.55 5.07
N VAL A 134 0.41 -6.31 6.18
CA VAL A 134 0.88 -5.42 7.24
C VAL A 134 1.91 -6.15 8.11
N LEU A 135 3.10 -5.57 8.23
CA LEU A 135 4.18 -6.08 9.08
C LEU A 135 4.12 -5.53 10.48
N GLU A 136 3.81 -4.26 10.62
CA GLU A 136 3.88 -3.53 11.87
C GLU A 136 2.94 -2.33 11.82
N VAL A 137 2.39 -2.00 12.98
CA VAL A 137 1.56 -0.80 13.15
C VAL A 137 2.16 0.03 14.28
N ARG A 138 2.35 1.32 14.05
CA ARG A 138 2.82 2.29 15.04
C ARG A 138 1.89 3.49 15.12
N GLU A 139 1.74 3.97 16.32
CA GLU A 139 1.01 5.20 16.58
C GLU A 139 1.89 6.44 16.43
#